data_2497104c1ee7dd442e11c7659476f629
#
_entry.id   2497104c1ee7dd442e11c7659476f629
#
_cell.length_a   1.000
_cell.length_b   1.000
_cell.length_c   1.000
_cell.angle_alpha   90.00
_cell.angle_beta   90.00
_cell.angle_gamma   90.00
#
_symmetry.space_group_name_H-M   'P 1'
#
loop_
_entity.id
_entity.type
_entity.pdbx_description
1 polymer ?
#
loop_
_entity_poly.entity_id
_entity_poly.type
_entity_poly.pdbx_seq_one_letter_code
_entity_poly.pdbx_strand_id
1 'polypeptide(L)'
;MSTNPKDDMDKSISTTFKYKSKQVNNKIIGSSLFKSFRFTINVPGLKVGLIEESHSFIRVKLHSNTSKAQCPYCHRYSKHKHSHYTRHLQDIPVYDRTLLLEVQVGKYRCGNPGCERKIFAERLPDICHPYARNTLSAEKQILWVSLNSSALRASSLLGLLHITSSASSCLRLLHRQGKENPCCQSTYVGIDDFAWKKGHIYMSVVVDHLTGKPVAVLNERGGETVEQWFSKNPQIQYITRDRGPSFIEAINRAIPNATQICDRFHLIKNMIDTATPQVAALLKKPSKCLYHQYPTKEEAEDMILEAIFHMGKAQHRNKLQTYQKSLKLKSLGYTILEIANELGKTTRQIYLIMHNRKLSSYMNPDQKLALKHTQELAGIISNGHIDVYAIAKQMKGVLGTALIAKITCTLRKKYKDNRRQVRQTNRKVKDENESCKLSKAQIRKLLLGDSSNTLRQEDQPSIQIKALVDLCREFRSIINGKGQVNDLEKWILKTKKSPNKALRNFAYGIAKEKEAIQAAIDIPLSNGRAEGTVNKIKGIKRQMYNRAGISLLRIKVLYESKPAPKVTKNHFMCEKYNSGRFIELLPWSFESVLWCHRHCNTGDLCIPNGENYLPAY
;
A
#
# COMPACT_ATOMS: atom_id res chain seq x y z
N MET A 1 21.05 -13.08 62.81
CA MET A 1 22.37 -13.34 62.20
C MET A 1 22.13 -13.59 60.71
N SER A 2 22.41 -12.60 59.90
CA SER A 2 22.23 -12.54 58.46
C SER A 2 23.51 -13.01 57.79
N THR A 3 23.46 -14.03 56.97
CA THR A 3 24.57 -14.38 56.07
C THR A 3 24.15 -14.10 54.63
N ASN A 4 24.87 -13.17 54.04
CA ASN A 4 24.80 -12.68 52.69
C ASN A 4 25.32 -13.75 51.71
N PRO A 5 24.63 -14.09 50.60
CA PRO A 5 25.17 -14.91 49.52
C PRO A 5 25.71 -14.02 48.39
N LYS A 6 26.88 -13.50 48.58
CA LYS A 6 27.72 -12.89 47.54
C LYS A 6 29.12 -13.49 47.75
N ASP A 7 29.47 -14.52 46.99
CA ASP A 7 30.83 -14.91 46.68
C ASP A 7 30.82 -16.32 46.04
N ASP A 8 30.32 -16.45 44.80
CA ASP A 8 30.59 -17.57 43.92
C ASP A 8 30.35 -17.21 42.45
N MET A 9 30.87 -16.06 42.05
CA MET A 9 30.98 -15.68 40.63
C MET A 9 32.40 -15.11 40.45
N ASP A 10 33.32 -15.94 40.10
CA ASP A 10 34.48 -15.71 39.24
C ASP A 10 35.50 -16.84 39.41
N LYS A 11 35.27 -17.95 38.72
CA LYS A 11 36.34 -18.84 38.30
C LYS A 11 36.29 -19.00 36.81
N SER A 12 36.73 -17.96 36.10
CA SER A 12 37.09 -18.05 34.69
C SER A 12 38.33 -18.95 34.57
N ILE A 13 38.12 -20.18 34.13
CA ILE A 13 39.25 -21.07 33.79
C ILE A 13 39.82 -20.58 32.46
N SER A 14 40.86 -19.76 32.49
CA SER A 14 41.68 -19.42 31.33
C SER A 14 42.55 -20.64 30.98
N THR A 15 42.17 -21.36 29.97
CA THR A 15 43.02 -22.44 29.40
C THR A 15 43.87 -21.83 28.28
N THR A 16 45.17 -21.75 28.56
CA THR A 16 46.17 -21.32 27.55
C THR A 16 46.49 -22.55 26.69
N PHE A 17 46.13 -22.49 25.41
CA PHE A 17 46.45 -23.55 24.45
C PHE A 17 47.70 -23.16 23.62
N LYS A 18 48.72 -24.02 23.63
CA LYS A 18 49.81 -23.95 22.67
C LYS A 18 49.34 -24.49 21.32
N TYR A 19 49.39 -23.69 20.32
CA TYR A 19 49.02 -23.98 18.95
C TYR A 19 50.02 -24.95 18.31
N LYS A 20 49.58 -26.13 17.85
CA LYS A 20 50.32 -26.97 16.88
C LYS A 20 49.59 -26.90 15.54
N SER A 21 50.15 -26.12 14.61
CA SER A 21 49.71 -26.12 13.22
C SER A 21 50.13 -27.42 12.55
N LYS A 22 49.17 -28.23 12.10
CA LYS A 22 49.42 -29.28 11.11
C LYS A 22 49.36 -28.65 9.72
N GLN A 23 50.49 -28.46 9.09
CA GLN A 23 50.55 -28.04 7.67
C GLN A 23 50.00 -29.17 6.80
N VAL A 24 48.95 -28.92 6.06
CA VAL A 24 48.60 -29.65 4.85
C VAL A 24 49.29 -28.91 3.71
N ASN A 25 50.11 -29.64 2.96
CA ASN A 25 51.00 -29.14 1.90
C ASN A 25 50.33 -28.13 0.95
N ASN A 26 50.60 -26.86 1.15
CA ASN A 26 50.67 -25.85 0.09
C ASN A 26 51.57 -24.73 0.58
N LYS A 27 52.67 -24.49 -0.14
CA LYS A 27 53.62 -23.43 0.11
C LYS A 27 52.90 -22.10 0.23
N ILE A 28 52.89 -21.51 1.41
CA ILE A 28 52.59 -20.10 1.62
C ILE A 28 53.87 -19.40 2.00
N ILE A 29 54.36 -18.61 1.06
CA ILE A 29 55.42 -17.64 1.26
C ILE A 29 54.78 -16.40 1.88
N GLY A 30 55.24 -15.97 3.01
CA GLY A 30 55.12 -14.60 3.43
C GLY A 30 54.24 -14.26 4.60
N SER A 31 54.93 -13.78 5.56
CA SER A 31 54.66 -12.77 6.58
C SER A 31 54.09 -13.23 7.92
N SER A 32 54.94 -13.05 8.89
CA SER A 32 54.86 -13.22 10.34
C SER A 32 53.84 -12.29 11.04
N LEU A 33 52.72 -11.97 10.46
CA LEU A 33 51.74 -11.01 11.00
C LEU A 33 50.67 -11.61 11.91
N PHE A 34 50.61 -12.92 12.03
CA PHE A 34 49.59 -13.60 12.88
C PHE A 34 50.22 -14.42 14.01
N LYS A 35 51.11 -13.79 14.77
CA LYS A 35 51.54 -14.38 16.04
C LYS A 35 50.45 -14.13 17.12
N SER A 36 49.80 -15.22 17.52
CA SER A 36 48.91 -15.37 18.71
C SER A 36 47.62 -14.52 18.79
N PHE A 37 46.57 -15.02 18.19
CA PHE A 37 45.21 -14.68 18.65
C PHE A 37 44.84 -15.65 19.77
N ARG A 38 44.42 -15.11 20.95
CA ARG A 38 43.75 -15.90 21.98
C ARG A 38 42.23 -15.83 21.74
N PHE A 39 41.63 -16.95 21.42
CA PHE A 39 40.18 -17.08 21.42
C PHE A 39 39.74 -17.65 22.75
N THR A 40 38.95 -16.93 23.50
CA THR A 40 38.26 -17.46 24.67
C THR A 40 36.89 -17.92 24.23
N ILE A 41 36.69 -19.21 24.04
CA ILE A 41 35.37 -19.81 23.80
C ILE A 41 34.83 -20.23 25.15
N ASN A 42 33.97 -19.45 25.74
CA ASN A 42 33.27 -19.81 26.96
C ASN A 42 31.90 -20.41 26.60
N VAL A 43 31.88 -21.71 26.33
CA VAL A 43 30.63 -22.43 26.10
C VAL A 43 30.40 -23.32 27.32
N PRO A 44 29.37 -23.03 28.15
CA PRO A 44 29.09 -23.80 29.35
C PRO A 44 28.99 -25.30 29.06
N GLY A 45 29.74 -26.13 29.83
CA GLY A 45 29.70 -27.57 29.70
C GLY A 45 30.47 -28.19 28.53
N LEU A 46 31.20 -27.37 27.73
CA LEU A 46 32.04 -27.86 26.65
C LEU A 46 33.52 -27.51 26.87
N LYS A 47 34.40 -28.41 26.45
CA LYS A 47 35.87 -28.20 26.39
C LYS A 47 36.31 -28.09 24.94
N VAL A 48 37.17 -27.12 24.65
CA VAL A 48 37.81 -27.01 23.35
C VAL A 48 38.91 -28.04 23.19
N GLY A 49 38.83 -28.84 22.11
CA GLY A 49 39.83 -29.84 21.77
C GLY A 49 40.83 -29.32 20.73
N LEU A 50 40.38 -29.11 19.50
CA LEU A 50 41.23 -28.73 18.35
C LEU A 50 40.57 -27.58 17.58
N ILE A 51 41.38 -26.64 17.10
CA ILE A 51 40.96 -25.59 16.18
C ILE A 51 41.66 -25.80 14.86
N GLU A 52 40.92 -25.93 13.78
CA GLU A 52 41.43 -26.04 12.41
C GLU A 52 41.04 -24.76 11.65
N GLU A 53 42.02 -24.11 11.05
CA GLU A 53 41.81 -22.87 10.28
C GLU A 53 42.02 -23.12 8.79
N SER A 54 41.15 -22.52 7.99
CA SER A 54 41.26 -22.43 6.54
C SER A 54 40.97 -20.98 6.09
N HIS A 55 41.27 -20.66 4.84
CA HIS A 55 40.90 -19.35 4.28
C HIS A 55 39.39 -19.05 4.35
N SER A 56 38.54 -20.06 4.25
CA SER A 56 37.07 -19.91 4.15
C SER A 56 36.29 -20.33 5.40
N PHE A 57 36.93 -21.07 6.32
CA PHE A 57 36.25 -21.53 7.53
C PHE A 57 37.23 -21.68 8.72
N ILE A 58 36.64 -21.62 9.91
CA ILE A 58 37.26 -22.02 11.18
C ILE A 58 36.42 -23.19 11.71
N ARG A 59 37.07 -24.33 11.99
CA ARG A 59 36.44 -25.49 12.58
C ARG A 59 36.95 -25.69 14.00
N VAL A 60 36.01 -25.76 14.97
CA VAL A 60 36.32 -25.95 16.39
C VAL A 60 35.77 -27.29 16.84
N LYS A 61 36.66 -28.19 17.28
CA LYS A 61 36.24 -29.46 17.89
C LYS A 61 36.02 -29.24 19.38
N LEU A 62 34.80 -29.57 19.84
CA LEU A 62 34.34 -29.40 21.21
C LEU A 62 33.95 -30.74 21.79
N HIS A 63 34.24 -30.94 23.06
CA HIS A 63 33.87 -32.16 23.79
C HIS A 63 32.97 -31.82 24.99
N SER A 64 31.85 -32.53 25.14
CA SER A 64 31.03 -32.36 26.33
C SER A 64 31.79 -32.85 27.58
N ASN A 65 31.77 -32.01 28.61
CA ASN A 65 32.38 -32.25 29.90
C ASN A 65 31.37 -32.77 30.94
N THR A 66 30.14 -33.06 30.53
CA THR A 66 29.09 -33.48 31.47
C THR A 66 29.27 -34.93 31.90
N SER A 67 29.13 -35.18 33.21
CA SER A 67 29.18 -36.52 33.81
C SER A 67 27.80 -37.20 33.85
N LYS A 68 26.72 -36.45 33.67
CA LYS A 68 25.33 -36.89 33.71
C LYS A 68 24.49 -36.15 32.70
N ALA A 69 23.47 -36.80 32.14
CA ALA A 69 22.52 -36.15 31.24
C ALA A 69 21.07 -36.51 31.61
N GLN A 70 20.16 -35.58 31.36
CA GLN A 70 18.74 -35.73 31.62
C GLN A 70 18.06 -36.42 30.42
N CYS A 71 17.30 -37.47 30.68
CA CYS A 71 16.49 -38.15 29.67
C CYS A 71 15.39 -37.19 29.16
N PRO A 72 15.27 -36.93 27.85
CA PRO A 72 14.27 -36.01 27.32
C PRO A 72 12.82 -36.53 27.38
N TYR A 73 12.60 -37.78 27.78
CA TYR A 73 11.28 -38.38 27.89
C TYR A 73 10.78 -38.46 29.32
N CYS A 74 11.57 -39.04 30.25
CA CYS A 74 11.15 -39.20 31.64
C CYS A 74 11.81 -38.20 32.60
N HIS A 75 12.63 -37.31 32.10
CA HIS A 75 13.34 -36.25 32.84
C HIS A 75 14.25 -36.71 33.97
N ARG A 76 14.50 -38.02 34.11
CA ARG A 76 15.47 -38.56 35.09
C ARG A 76 16.89 -38.41 34.58
N TYR A 77 17.82 -38.09 35.46
CA TYR A 77 19.24 -38.04 35.15
C TYR A 77 19.85 -39.45 35.07
N SER A 78 20.75 -39.64 34.10
CA SER A 78 21.57 -40.82 33.97
C SER A 78 23.07 -40.45 33.92
N LYS A 79 23.88 -41.28 34.63
CA LYS A 79 25.33 -41.23 34.57
C LYS A 79 25.90 -42.36 33.66
N HIS A 80 25.07 -43.32 33.22
CA HIS A 80 25.48 -44.47 32.43
C HIS A 80 25.73 -44.10 30.99
N LYS A 81 26.95 -43.74 30.69
CA LYS A 81 27.41 -43.37 29.35
C LYS A 81 27.44 -44.62 28.47
N HIS A 82 26.77 -44.57 27.31
CA HIS A 82 26.71 -45.64 26.33
C HIS A 82 27.74 -45.47 25.21
N SER A 83 27.80 -44.29 24.61
CA SER A 83 28.66 -43.98 23.47
C SER A 83 28.71 -42.46 23.24
N HIS A 84 29.40 -42.04 22.21
CA HIS A 84 29.44 -40.64 21.77
C HIS A 84 28.96 -40.54 20.32
N TYR A 85 28.58 -39.34 19.91
CA TYR A 85 28.42 -38.97 18.52
C TYR A 85 28.77 -37.52 18.31
N THR A 86 29.17 -37.16 17.11
CA THR A 86 29.55 -35.78 16.75
C THR A 86 28.39 -35.07 16.11
N ARG A 87 28.09 -33.87 16.60
CA ARG A 87 27.15 -32.92 15.98
C ARG A 87 27.94 -31.86 15.23
N HIS A 88 27.50 -31.57 14.02
CA HIS A 88 28.04 -30.50 13.21
C HIS A 88 27.07 -29.33 13.28
N LEU A 89 27.55 -28.18 13.78
CA LEU A 89 26.78 -26.96 13.95
C LEU A 89 27.51 -25.82 13.25
N GLN A 90 26.76 -24.98 12.56
CA GLN A 90 27.24 -23.70 12.09
C GLN A 90 26.93 -22.63 13.13
N ASP A 91 27.91 -21.78 13.43
CA ASP A 91 27.75 -20.64 14.33
C ASP A 91 27.89 -19.31 13.57
N ILE A 92 27.83 -18.20 14.30
CA ILE A 92 28.07 -16.86 13.77
C ILE A 92 29.49 -16.82 13.19
N PRO A 93 29.70 -16.29 12.00
CA PRO A 93 31.00 -16.16 11.36
C PRO A 93 31.98 -15.35 12.20
N VAL A 94 33.26 -15.68 12.08
CA VAL A 94 34.34 -14.94 12.70
C VAL A 94 35.17 -14.31 11.61
N TYR A 95 35.21 -12.98 11.56
CA TYR A 95 35.75 -12.24 10.43
C TYR A 95 35.04 -12.67 9.13
N ASP A 96 35.75 -12.95 8.06
CA ASP A 96 35.23 -13.36 6.75
C ASP A 96 35.15 -14.87 6.60
N ARG A 97 35.02 -15.65 7.70
CA ARG A 97 35.09 -17.11 7.67
C ARG A 97 33.92 -17.76 8.39
N THR A 98 33.38 -18.78 7.78
CA THR A 98 32.33 -19.61 8.39
C THR A 98 32.86 -20.29 9.63
N LEU A 99 32.16 -20.20 10.76
CA LEU A 99 32.47 -20.93 12.00
C LEU A 99 31.69 -22.24 12.05
N LEU A 100 32.41 -23.35 12.12
CA LEU A 100 31.87 -24.70 12.22
C LEU A 100 32.26 -25.32 13.56
N LEU A 101 31.27 -25.77 14.33
CA LEU A 101 31.48 -26.45 15.60
C LEU A 101 31.21 -27.96 15.43
N GLU A 102 32.22 -28.79 15.70
CA GLU A 102 32.10 -30.22 15.78
C GLU A 102 32.01 -30.64 17.25
N VAL A 103 30.80 -30.80 17.74
CA VAL A 103 30.52 -31.04 19.16
C VAL A 103 30.34 -32.54 19.41
N GLN A 104 31.30 -33.17 20.11
CA GLN A 104 31.18 -34.53 20.55
C GLN A 104 30.32 -34.57 21.82
N VAL A 105 29.13 -35.16 21.73
CA VAL A 105 28.15 -35.30 22.82
C VAL A 105 27.98 -36.74 23.25
N GLY A 106 27.68 -36.94 24.55
CA GLY A 106 27.43 -38.24 25.12
C GLY A 106 26.07 -38.84 24.75
N LYS A 107 26.03 -40.15 24.54
CA LYS A 107 24.80 -40.92 24.57
C LYS A 107 24.73 -41.68 25.90
N TYR A 108 23.59 -41.70 26.54
CA TYR A 108 23.36 -42.26 27.86
C TYR A 108 22.24 -43.30 27.83
N ARG A 109 22.34 -44.34 28.69
CA ARG A 109 21.26 -45.29 28.91
C ARG A 109 20.28 -44.72 29.94
N CYS A 110 18.98 -44.78 29.67
CA CYS A 110 17.98 -44.39 30.65
C CYS A 110 17.85 -45.47 31.72
N GLY A 111 18.07 -45.10 32.98
CA GLY A 111 17.94 -46.02 34.11
C GLY A 111 16.50 -46.19 34.63
N ASN A 112 15.52 -45.60 33.99
CA ASN A 112 14.12 -45.74 34.35
C ASN A 112 13.50 -46.95 33.60
N PRO A 113 13.13 -48.07 34.29
CA PRO A 113 12.56 -49.26 33.64
C PRO A 113 11.29 -48.96 32.85
N GLY A 114 10.45 -48.02 33.35
CA GLY A 114 9.19 -47.61 32.72
C GLY A 114 9.35 -46.59 31.58
N CYS A 115 10.58 -46.22 31.22
CA CYS A 115 10.78 -45.27 30.12
C CYS A 115 10.90 -46.03 28.79
N GLU A 116 10.13 -45.60 27.80
CA GLU A 116 10.19 -46.17 26.46
C GLU A 116 11.56 -45.92 25.81
N ARG A 117 12.26 -44.86 26.18
CA ARG A 117 13.56 -44.51 25.63
C ARG A 117 14.70 -45.14 26.39
N LYS A 118 15.28 -46.17 25.82
CA LYS A 118 16.41 -46.89 26.45
C LYS A 118 17.74 -46.13 26.31
N ILE A 119 17.98 -45.47 25.19
CA ILE A 119 19.18 -44.68 24.92
C ILE A 119 18.78 -43.30 24.44
N PHE A 120 19.40 -42.26 25.00
CA PHE A 120 19.18 -40.88 24.60
C PHE A 120 20.51 -40.14 24.48
N ALA A 121 20.51 -39.09 23.63
CA ALA A 121 21.66 -38.20 23.49
C ALA A 121 21.50 -37.00 24.43
N GLU A 122 22.62 -36.59 24.97
CA GLU A 122 22.75 -35.32 25.71
C GLU A 122 22.20 -34.15 24.90
N ARG A 123 21.48 -33.29 25.59
CA ARG A 123 20.95 -32.03 25.02
C ARG A 123 21.83 -30.86 25.38
N LEU A 124 21.94 -29.89 24.48
CA LEU A 124 22.72 -28.68 24.64
C LEU A 124 21.79 -27.46 24.50
N PRO A 125 20.89 -27.23 25.48
CA PRO A 125 19.81 -26.24 25.33
C PRO A 125 20.32 -24.82 25.16
N ASP A 126 21.46 -24.46 25.73
CA ASP A 126 22.08 -23.14 25.66
C ASP A 126 22.81 -22.90 24.33
N ILE A 127 23.04 -23.97 23.55
CA ILE A 127 23.84 -23.88 22.30
C ILE A 127 22.95 -24.07 21.08
N CYS A 128 22.09 -25.09 21.07
CA CYS A 128 21.29 -25.42 19.89
C CYS A 128 20.01 -26.20 20.24
N HIS A 129 19.01 -26.04 19.40
CA HIS A 129 17.82 -26.87 19.46
C HIS A 129 18.12 -28.35 19.15
N PRO A 130 17.26 -29.30 19.63
CA PRO A 130 17.35 -30.67 19.21
C PRO A 130 17.37 -30.81 17.69
N TYR A 131 18.30 -31.64 17.17
CA TYR A 131 18.47 -31.91 15.73
C TYR A 131 18.81 -30.67 14.86
N ALA A 132 19.05 -29.50 15.45
CA ALA A 132 19.46 -28.30 14.69
C ALA A 132 20.87 -28.47 14.13
N ARG A 133 21.12 -27.81 13.00
CA ARG A 133 22.44 -27.68 12.35
C ARG A 133 23.07 -26.31 12.60
N ASN A 134 22.37 -25.41 13.24
CA ASN A 134 22.83 -24.09 13.61
C ASN A 134 22.83 -23.94 15.13
N THR A 135 23.71 -23.09 15.64
CA THR A 135 23.61 -22.61 17.02
C THR A 135 22.40 -21.70 17.18
N LEU A 136 21.96 -21.44 18.42
CA LEU A 136 20.89 -20.49 18.71
C LEU A 136 21.25 -19.07 18.21
N SER A 137 22.52 -18.71 18.25
CA SER A 137 23.03 -17.43 17.79
C SER A 137 22.93 -17.29 16.27
N ALA A 138 23.40 -18.29 15.52
CA ALA A 138 23.26 -18.34 14.07
C ALA A 138 21.78 -18.39 13.64
N GLU A 139 20.93 -19.15 14.35
CA GLU A 139 19.49 -19.23 14.09
C GLU A 139 18.81 -17.86 14.27
N LYS A 140 19.20 -17.09 15.28
CA LYS A 140 18.70 -15.71 15.48
C LYS A 140 19.08 -14.78 14.32
N GLN A 141 20.31 -14.85 13.81
CA GLN A 141 20.74 -14.05 12.65
C GLN A 141 20.00 -14.46 11.37
N ILE A 142 19.89 -15.77 11.11
CA ILE A 142 19.15 -16.29 9.96
C ILE A 142 17.69 -15.81 10.03
N LEU A 143 17.07 -15.88 11.20
CA LEU A 143 15.71 -15.44 11.42
C LEU A 143 15.55 -13.94 11.16
N TRP A 144 16.46 -13.12 11.69
CA TRP A 144 16.39 -11.67 11.53
C TRP A 144 16.51 -11.26 10.05
N VAL A 145 17.47 -11.81 9.30
CA VAL A 145 17.61 -11.56 7.86
C VAL A 145 16.38 -12.04 7.09
N SER A 146 15.82 -13.20 7.49
CA SER A 146 14.63 -13.78 6.85
C SER A 146 13.34 -12.97 7.10
N LEU A 147 13.23 -12.31 8.27
CA LEU A 147 12.13 -11.41 8.58
C LEU A 147 12.16 -10.16 7.71
N ASN A 148 13.35 -9.62 7.43
CA ASN A 148 13.54 -8.35 6.75
C ASN A 148 13.73 -8.45 5.22
N SER A 149 13.69 -9.67 4.65
CA SER A 149 13.84 -9.87 3.20
C SER A 149 13.00 -11.04 2.68
N SER A 150 12.92 -11.25 1.37
CA SER A 150 12.35 -12.50 0.82
C SER A 150 13.27 -13.68 1.14
N ALA A 151 12.74 -14.90 1.20
CA ALA A 151 13.52 -16.08 1.55
C ALA A 151 14.71 -16.35 0.62
N LEU A 152 14.54 -16.12 -0.69
CA LEU A 152 15.63 -16.20 -1.68
C LEU A 152 16.70 -15.15 -1.42
N ARG A 153 16.28 -13.91 -1.18
CA ARG A 153 17.21 -12.82 -0.89
C ARG A 153 17.90 -13.01 0.46
N ALA A 154 17.18 -13.54 1.45
CA ALA A 154 17.76 -13.93 2.74
C ALA A 154 18.89 -14.94 2.57
N SER A 155 18.66 -16.01 1.80
CA SER A 155 19.67 -17.02 1.50
C SER A 155 20.92 -16.41 0.85
N SER A 156 20.75 -15.53 -0.13
CA SER A 156 21.86 -14.83 -0.79
C SER A 156 22.62 -13.89 0.16
N LEU A 157 21.89 -13.09 0.96
CA LEU A 157 22.51 -12.17 1.93
C LEU A 157 23.28 -12.94 3.02
N LEU A 158 22.71 -14.03 3.52
CA LEU A 158 23.37 -14.89 4.50
C LEU A 158 24.64 -15.51 3.92
N GLY A 159 24.63 -15.90 2.64
CA GLY A 159 25.83 -16.39 1.94
C GLY A 159 26.94 -15.35 1.89
N LEU A 160 26.62 -14.09 1.64
CA LEU A 160 27.58 -12.98 1.70
C LEU A 160 28.12 -12.75 3.12
N LEU A 161 27.34 -13.09 4.14
CA LEU A 161 27.76 -13.04 5.55
C LEU A 161 28.39 -14.36 6.04
N HIS A 162 28.83 -15.25 5.15
CA HIS A 162 29.42 -16.54 5.46
C HIS A 162 28.54 -17.45 6.34
N ILE A 163 27.19 -17.29 6.27
CA ILE A 163 26.20 -18.16 6.88
C ILE A 163 25.48 -18.95 5.80
N THR A 164 25.63 -20.26 5.78
CA THR A 164 24.97 -21.13 4.81
C THR A 164 23.53 -21.41 5.25
N SER A 165 22.54 -20.93 4.52
CA SER A 165 21.13 -21.25 4.77
C SER A 165 20.34 -21.20 3.47
N SER A 166 19.63 -22.27 3.16
CA SER A 166 18.76 -22.30 1.96
C SER A 166 17.48 -21.49 2.19
N ALA A 167 16.86 -21.01 1.10
CA ALA A 167 15.58 -20.32 1.14
C ALA A 167 14.49 -21.15 1.87
N SER A 168 14.47 -22.47 1.66
CA SER A 168 13.54 -23.37 2.35
C SER A 168 13.81 -23.46 3.86
N SER A 169 15.08 -23.38 4.28
CA SER A 169 15.46 -23.35 5.69
C SER A 169 15.03 -22.03 6.35
N CYS A 170 15.21 -20.90 5.65
CA CYS A 170 14.71 -19.60 6.10
C CYS A 170 13.19 -19.61 6.30
N LEU A 171 12.43 -20.16 5.35
CA LEU A 171 10.96 -20.28 5.47
C LEU A 171 10.55 -21.19 6.63
N ARG A 172 11.19 -22.36 6.78
CA ARG A 172 10.89 -23.26 7.91
C ARG A 172 11.15 -22.59 9.25
N LEU A 173 12.22 -21.81 9.35
CA LEU A 173 12.54 -21.08 10.57
C LEU A 173 11.49 -20.02 10.89
N LEU A 174 11.05 -19.24 9.88
CA LEU A 174 9.97 -18.27 10.02
C LEU A 174 8.68 -18.96 10.50
N HIS A 175 8.27 -20.06 9.87
CA HIS A 175 7.04 -20.77 10.25
C HIS A 175 7.09 -21.38 11.66
N ARG A 176 8.27 -21.65 12.22
CA ARG A 176 8.42 -22.06 13.61
C ARG A 176 8.10 -20.95 14.63
N GLN A 177 8.12 -19.69 14.23
CA GLN A 177 7.91 -18.55 15.15
C GLN A 177 6.46 -18.37 15.63
N GLY A 178 5.55 -19.22 15.16
CA GLY A 178 4.15 -19.22 15.54
C GLY A 178 3.28 -18.45 14.53
N LYS A 179 1.99 -18.77 14.56
CA LYS A 179 0.98 -18.24 13.64
C LYS A 179 -0.12 -17.46 14.36
N GLU A 180 -0.14 -17.54 15.67
CA GLU A 180 -1.18 -16.96 16.51
C GLU A 180 -0.91 -15.47 16.77
N ASN A 181 -2.00 -14.72 16.94
CA ASN A 181 -1.90 -13.34 17.41
C ASN A 181 -1.37 -13.36 18.85
N PRO A 182 -0.44 -12.47 19.20
CA PRO A 182 0.01 -12.33 20.59
C PRO A 182 -1.16 -11.89 21.48
N CYS A 183 -1.09 -12.25 22.78
CA CYS A 183 -2.07 -11.76 23.76
C CYS A 183 -1.98 -10.23 23.85
N CYS A 184 -3.10 -9.57 23.67
CA CYS A 184 -3.19 -8.11 23.83
C CYS A 184 -3.41 -7.79 25.31
N GLN A 185 -2.53 -6.98 25.90
CA GLN A 185 -2.67 -6.48 27.27
C GLN A 185 -3.05 -5.00 27.34
N SER A 186 -3.12 -4.35 26.19
CA SER A 186 -3.40 -2.92 26.10
C SER A 186 -4.87 -2.62 26.24
N THR A 187 -5.18 -1.50 26.87
CA THR A 187 -6.51 -0.89 26.92
C THR A 187 -6.76 0.09 25.75
N TYR A 188 -5.71 0.45 25.00
CA TYR A 188 -5.73 1.42 23.91
C TYR A 188 -5.22 0.78 22.62
N VAL A 189 -6.08 0.64 21.63
CA VAL A 189 -5.69 0.05 20.34
C VAL A 189 -6.16 0.89 19.15
N GLY A 190 -5.44 0.77 18.05
CA GLY A 190 -5.86 1.30 16.75
C GLY A 190 -6.14 0.15 15.79
N ILE A 191 -7.18 0.25 14.99
CA ILE A 191 -7.49 -0.69 13.90
C ILE A 191 -7.51 0.03 12.56
N ASP A 192 -6.91 -0.60 11.55
CA ASP A 192 -6.91 -0.08 10.19
C ASP A 192 -6.96 -1.23 9.19
N ASP A 193 -7.42 -0.97 7.96
CA ASP A 193 -7.52 -1.97 6.92
C ASP A 193 -6.39 -1.86 5.90
N PHE A 194 -6.03 -2.98 5.32
CA PHE A 194 -5.09 -3.03 4.20
C PHE A 194 -5.51 -4.04 3.14
N ALA A 195 -5.27 -3.70 1.88
CA ALA A 195 -5.54 -4.61 0.79
C ALA A 195 -4.53 -5.77 0.76
N TRP A 196 -4.99 -7.01 0.97
CA TRP A 196 -4.21 -8.20 0.65
C TRP A 196 -4.13 -8.41 -0.86
N LYS A 197 -5.28 -8.40 -1.54
CA LYS A 197 -5.39 -8.32 -3.01
C LYS A 197 -6.26 -7.11 -3.33
N LYS A 198 -5.64 -6.07 -3.91
CA LYS A 198 -6.34 -4.81 -4.22
C LYS A 198 -7.60 -5.08 -5.05
N GLY A 199 -8.74 -4.56 -4.58
CA GLY A 199 -10.04 -4.75 -5.21
C GLY A 199 -10.76 -6.06 -4.87
N HIS A 200 -10.13 -7.02 -4.17
CA HIS A 200 -10.72 -8.33 -3.89
C HIS A 200 -10.71 -8.69 -2.39
N ILE A 201 -9.56 -8.66 -1.74
CA ILE A 201 -9.40 -9.12 -0.35
C ILE A 201 -8.76 -8.03 0.47
N TYR A 202 -9.43 -7.65 1.54
CA TYR A 202 -8.96 -6.71 2.54
C TYR A 202 -8.82 -7.42 3.88
N MET A 203 -7.85 -7.02 4.66
CA MET A 203 -7.54 -7.54 5.99
C MET A 203 -7.40 -6.37 6.95
N SER A 204 -7.44 -6.64 8.25
CA SER A 204 -7.27 -5.62 9.28
C SER A 204 -6.01 -5.88 10.10
N VAL A 205 -5.40 -4.82 10.58
CA VAL A 205 -4.32 -4.87 11.56
C VAL A 205 -4.74 -4.11 12.80
N VAL A 206 -4.49 -4.70 13.96
CA VAL A 206 -4.69 -4.05 15.27
C VAL A 206 -3.33 -3.73 15.87
N VAL A 207 -3.17 -2.51 16.33
CA VAL A 207 -1.93 -1.96 16.86
C VAL A 207 -2.17 -1.43 18.27
N ASP A 208 -1.32 -1.81 19.18
CA ASP A 208 -1.31 -1.26 20.53
C ASP A 208 -0.79 0.18 20.53
N HIS A 209 -1.56 1.12 21.05
CA HIS A 209 -1.17 2.52 21.09
C HIS A 209 -0.05 2.83 22.12
N LEU A 210 0.13 2.01 23.13
CA LEU A 210 1.19 2.23 24.12
C LEU A 210 2.56 1.87 23.55
N THR A 211 2.64 0.69 22.94
CA THR A 211 3.91 0.15 22.43
C THR A 211 4.17 0.49 20.97
N GLY A 212 3.15 0.86 20.20
CA GLY A 212 3.20 1.06 18.75
C GLY A 212 3.36 -0.25 17.97
N LYS A 213 3.19 -1.42 18.61
CA LYS A 213 3.40 -2.73 18.00
C LYS A 213 2.09 -3.34 17.52
N PRO A 214 2.10 -4.06 16.38
CA PRO A 214 0.93 -4.79 15.92
C PRO A 214 0.65 -5.98 16.85
N VAL A 215 -0.60 -6.10 17.33
CA VAL A 215 -1.06 -7.17 18.22
C VAL A 215 -1.93 -8.19 17.52
N ALA A 216 -2.53 -7.84 16.38
CA ALA A 216 -3.27 -8.79 15.57
C ALA A 216 -3.25 -8.44 14.08
N VAL A 217 -3.30 -9.47 13.25
CA VAL A 217 -3.59 -9.38 11.82
C VAL A 217 -4.80 -10.28 11.55
N LEU A 218 -5.92 -9.67 11.16
CA LEU A 218 -7.21 -10.32 11.00
C LEU A 218 -7.53 -10.51 9.51
N ASN A 219 -8.18 -11.62 9.16
CA ASN A 219 -8.37 -12.03 7.76
C ASN A 219 -9.42 -11.21 7.00
N GLU A 220 -10.14 -10.32 7.67
CA GLU A 220 -11.25 -9.56 7.11
C GLU A 220 -11.15 -8.07 7.44
N ARG A 221 -11.87 -7.26 6.66
CA ARG A 221 -12.11 -5.86 6.94
C ARG A 221 -13.42 -5.73 7.74
N GLY A 222 -13.36 -5.86 9.04
CA GLY A 222 -14.56 -5.95 9.88
C GLY A 222 -15.15 -7.37 9.88
N GLY A 223 -16.43 -7.51 10.22
CA GLY A 223 -17.11 -8.79 10.25
C GLY A 223 -16.73 -9.68 11.43
N GLU A 224 -16.98 -10.98 11.28
CA GLU A 224 -16.89 -11.95 12.37
C GLU A 224 -15.49 -12.09 12.98
N THR A 225 -14.45 -12.06 12.17
CA THR A 225 -13.06 -12.21 12.69
C THR A 225 -12.63 -11.03 13.56
N VAL A 226 -13.11 -9.82 13.25
CA VAL A 226 -12.86 -8.61 14.06
C VAL A 226 -13.65 -8.69 15.35
N GLU A 227 -14.94 -9.05 15.27
CA GLU A 227 -15.82 -9.25 16.41
C GLU A 227 -15.26 -10.28 17.39
N GLN A 228 -14.90 -11.48 16.90
CA GLN A 228 -14.31 -12.56 17.71
C GLN A 228 -13.01 -12.14 18.39
N TRP A 229 -12.18 -11.34 17.71
CA TRP A 229 -10.93 -10.88 18.29
C TRP A 229 -11.18 -9.88 19.43
N PHE A 230 -12.08 -8.91 19.24
CA PHE A 230 -12.42 -7.95 20.29
C PHE A 230 -13.13 -8.62 21.47
N SER A 231 -14.03 -9.59 21.22
CA SER A 231 -14.69 -10.37 22.29
C SER A 231 -13.71 -11.12 23.17
N LYS A 232 -12.55 -11.55 22.61
CA LYS A 232 -11.46 -12.18 23.37
C LYS A 232 -10.55 -11.17 24.10
N ASN A 233 -10.76 -9.89 23.90
CA ASN A 233 -9.95 -8.81 24.49
C ASN A 233 -10.83 -7.74 25.14
N PRO A 234 -11.68 -8.11 26.14
CA PRO A 234 -12.67 -7.19 26.75
C PRO A 234 -12.03 -6.07 27.59
N GLN A 235 -10.73 -6.14 27.88
CA GLN A 235 -9.96 -5.10 28.58
C GLN A 235 -9.76 -3.83 27.75
N ILE A 236 -10.05 -3.86 26.44
CA ILE A 236 -9.88 -2.72 25.54
C ILE A 236 -10.99 -1.69 25.80
N GLN A 237 -10.58 -0.46 26.11
CA GLN A 237 -11.48 0.65 26.44
C GLN A 237 -11.53 1.71 25.33
N TYR A 238 -10.45 1.91 24.58
CA TYR A 238 -10.34 2.95 23.57
C TYR A 238 -9.84 2.37 22.24
N ILE A 239 -10.56 2.70 21.17
CA ILE A 239 -10.28 2.16 19.84
C ILE A 239 -10.25 3.29 18.82
N THR A 240 -9.08 3.58 18.25
CA THR A 240 -8.99 4.46 17.09
C THR A 240 -9.26 3.69 15.82
N ARG A 241 -10.05 4.26 14.90
CA ARG A 241 -10.43 3.62 13.65
C ARG A 241 -10.80 4.62 12.56
N ASP A 242 -10.77 4.13 11.32
CA ASP A 242 -11.39 4.81 10.20
C ASP A 242 -12.92 4.74 10.28
N ARG A 243 -13.58 5.58 9.49
CA ARG A 243 -15.04 5.65 9.39
C ARG A 243 -15.64 4.49 8.55
N GLY A 244 -15.24 3.26 8.82
CA GLY A 244 -15.76 2.07 8.15
C GLY A 244 -16.98 1.49 8.89
N PRO A 245 -18.18 1.38 8.27
CA PRO A 245 -19.36 0.81 8.96
C PRO A 245 -19.11 -0.58 9.53
N SER A 246 -18.38 -1.41 8.81
CA SER A 246 -18.05 -2.78 9.22
C SER A 246 -17.26 -2.86 10.53
N PHE A 247 -16.37 -1.89 10.78
CA PHE A 247 -15.65 -1.82 12.06
C PHE A 247 -16.58 -1.40 13.19
N ILE A 248 -17.42 -0.39 12.94
CA ILE A 248 -18.38 0.12 13.93
C ILE A 248 -19.27 -1.00 14.44
N GLU A 249 -19.87 -1.74 13.51
CA GLU A 249 -20.80 -2.83 13.84
C GLU A 249 -20.10 -3.97 14.60
N ALA A 250 -18.92 -4.40 14.15
CA ALA A 250 -18.17 -5.48 14.79
C ALA A 250 -17.73 -5.11 16.22
N ILE A 251 -17.25 -3.87 16.42
CA ILE A 251 -16.82 -3.38 17.73
C ILE A 251 -18.03 -3.24 18.68
N ASN A 252 -19.14 -2.66 18.19
CA ASN A 252 -20.35 -2.49 19.02
C ASN A 252 -20.92 -3.83 19.48
N ARG A 253 -20.85 -4.89 18.66
CA ARG A 253 -21.29 -6.23 19.06
C ARG A 253 -20.34 -6.88 20.05
N ALA A 254 -19.03 -6.69 19.87
CA ALA A 254 -18.03 -7.37 20.69
C ALA A 254 -17.82 -6.71 22.05
N ILE A 255 -17.65 -5.40 22.08
CA ILE A 255 -17.31 -4.60 23.27
C ILE A 255 -18.06 -3.26 23.24
N PRO A 256 -19.39 -3.25 23.50
CA PRO A 256 -20.25 -2.06 23.38
C PRO A 256 -19.84 -0.88 24.28
N ASN A 257 -19.13 -1.15 25.37
CA ASN A 257 -18.70 -0.14 26.32
C ASN A 257 -17.39 0.56 25.92
N ALA A 258 -16.72 0.11 24.85
CA ALA A 258 -15.47 0.71 24.41
C ALA A 258 -15.72 2.02 23.66
N THR A 259 -14.97 3.06 24.02
CA THR A 259 -15.01 4.36 23.34
C THR A 259 -14.32 4.26 21.98
N GLN A 260 -15.09 4.43 20.90
CA GLN A 260 -14.54 4.50 19.55
C GLN A 260 -14.12 5.93 19.23
N ILE A 261 -12.97 6.08 18.60
CA ILE A 261 -12.34 7.36 18.28
C ILE A 261 -12.09 7.40 16.77
N CYS A 262 -12.71 8.36 16.07
CA CYS A 262 -12.49 8.54 14.64
C CYS A 262 -11.09 9.09 14.34
N ASP A 263 -10.48 8.66 13.23
CA ASP A 263 -9.23 9.25 12.78
C ASP A 263 -9.43 10.68 12.25
N ARG A 264 -8.79 11.65 12.93
CA ARG A 264 -8.85 13.08 12.58
C ARG A 264 -8.33 13.37 11.17
N PHE A 265 -7.26 12.71 10.75
CA PHE A 265 -6.70 12.88 9.40
C PHE A 265 -7.73 12.48 8.33
N HIS A 266 -8.37 11.33 8.50
CA HIS A 266 -9.40 10.85 7.58
C HIS A 266 -10.67 11.72 7.60
N LEU A 267 -11.05 12.31 8.73
CA LEU A 267 -12.15 13.27 8.82
C LEU A 267 -11.88 14.52 7.98
N ILE A 268 -10.71 15.14 8.17
CA ILE A 268 -10.31 16.34 7.44
C ILE A 268 -10.14 16.02 5.95
N LYS A 269 -9.48 14.93 5.61
CA LYS A 269 -9.32 14.49 4.23
C LYS A 269 -10.65 14.29 3.52
N ASN A 270 -11.60 13.59 4.15
CA ASN A 270 -12.94 13.35 3.58
C ASN A 270 -13.71 14.65 3.34
N MET A 271 -13.58 15.63 4.25
CA MET A 271 -14.15 16.97 4.05
C MET A 271 -13.55 17.65 2.84
N ILE A 272 -12.22 17.68 2.71
CA ILE A 272 -11.50 18.29 1.60
C ILE A 272 -11.83 17.58 0.28
N ASP A 273 -11.89 16.26 0.27
CA ASP A 273 -12.23 15.47 -0.91
C ASP A 273 -13.70 15.70 -1.35
N THR A 274 -14.59 15.97 -0.40
CA THR A 274 -15.98 16.36 -0.68
C THR A 274 -16.08 17.79 -1.25
N ALA A 275 -15.34 18.74 -0.71
CA ALA A 275 -15.40 20.14 -1.10
C ALA A 275 -14.64 20.45 -2.41
N THR A 276 -13.52 19.75 -2.69
CA THR A 276 -12.67 20.00 -3.86
C THR A 276 -13.43 19.98 -5.20
N PRO A 277 -14.28 18.99 -5.51
CA PRO A 277 -15.05 18.97 -6.75
C PRO A 277 -16.06 20.13 -6.83
N GLN A 278 -16.60 20.56 -5.69
CA GLN A 278 -17.58 21.64 -5.62
C GLN A 278 -16.93 22.99 -5.94
N VAL A 279 -15.78 23.28 -5.35
CA VAL A 279 -14.98 24.46 -5.67
C VAL A 279 -14.54 24.42 -7.12
N ALA A 280 -14.08 23.26 -7.63
CA ALA A 280 -13.69 23.12 -9.03
C ALA A 280 -14.85 23.37 -10.01
N ALA A 281 -16.08 23.01 -9.63
CA ALA A 281 -17.27 23.31 -10.42
C ALA A 281 -17.61 24.80 -10.43
N LEU A 282 -17.47 25.49 -9.30
CA LEU A 282 -17.72 26.93 -9.19
C LEU A 282 -16.65 27.78 -9.88
N LEU A 283 -15.39 27.32 -9.89
CA LEU A 283 -14.27 27.95 -10.61
C LEU A 283 -14.36 27.75 -12.13
N LYS A 284 -15.11 26.75 -12.58
CA LYS A 284 -15.48 26.68 -13.98
C LYS A 284 -16.42 27.84 -14.23
N LYS A 285 -15.87 29.02 -14.62
CA LYS A 285 -16.68 30.05 -15.32
C LYS A 285 -17.52 29.23 -16.31
N PRO A 286 -18.86 29.49 -16.42
CA PRO A 286 -19.55 29.05 -17.61
C PRO A 286 -18.66 29.56 -18.72
N SER A 287 -17.96 28.65 -19.41
CA SER A 287 -17.36 29.04 -20.66
C SER A 287 -18.56 29.65 -21.37
N LYS A 288 -18.56 30.96 -21.53
CA LYS A 288 -19.25 31.55 -22.67
C LYS A 288 -18.59 30.78 -23.80
N CYS A 289 -19.17 29.60 -24.12
CA CYS A 289 -18.92 28.93 -25.35
C CYS A 289 -19.38 29.95 -26.41
N LEU A 290 -18.45 30.79 -26.83
CA LEU A 290 -18.61 31.66 -27.97
C LEU A 290 -18.92 30.85 -29.24
N TYR A 291 -19.02 29.50 -29.13
CA TYR A 291 -19.36 28.59 -30.20
C TYR A 291 -20.08 27.31 -29.64
N HIS A 292 -21.16 27.48 -28.89
CA HIS A 292 -22.31 26.65 -29.00
C HIS A 292 -23.35 27.43 -29.83
N GLN A 293 -23.02 27.68 -31.08
CA GLN A 293 -24.05 27.81 -32.05
C GLN A 293 -24.65 26.40 -32.21
N TYR A 294 -25.80 26.20 -31.60
CA TYR A 294 -26.70 25.17 -32.08
C TYR A 294 -26.90 25.41 -33.55
N PRO A 295 -27.01 24.37 -34.42
CA PRO A 295 -27.23 24.62 -35.83
C PRO A 295 -28.43 25.52 -35.99
N THR A 296 -28.38 26.43 -36.93
CA THR A 296 -29.58 27.16 -37.33
C THR A 296 -30.64 26.14 -37.71
N LYS A 297 -31.90 26.55 -37.74
CA LYS A 297 -32.98 25.61 -38.08
C LYS A 297 -32.72 25.00 -39.47
N GLU A 298 -32.21 25.76 -40.42
CA GLU A 298 -31.85 25.34 -41.79
C GLU A 298 -30.67 24.36 -41.78
N GLU A 299 -29.62 24.60 -41.00
CA GLU A 299 -28.49 23.67 -40.86
C GLU A 299 -28.95 22.36 -40.19
N ALA A 300 -29.85 22.42 -39.20
CA ALA A 300 -30.43 21.26 -38.56
C ALA A 300 -31.29 20.43 -39.53
N GLU A 301 -32.08 21.10 -40.38
CA GLU A 301 -32.85 20.44 -41.44
C GLU A 301 -31.95 19.68 -42.42
N ASP A 302 -30.88 20.33 -42.91
CA ASP A 302 -29.92 19.71 -43.82
C ASP A 302 -29.24 18.48 -43.17
N MET A 303 -28.85 18.62 -41.93
CA MET A 303 -28.21 17.51 -41.15
C MET A 303 -29.17 16.34 -40.90
N ILE A 304 -30.45 16.63 -40.63
CA ILE A 304 -31.49 15.59 -40.44
C ILE A 304 -31.76 14.90 -41.78
N LEU A 305 -31.89 15.62 -42.86
CA LEU A 305 -32.07 15.07 -44.21
C LEU A 305 -30.91 14.14 -44.58
N GLU A 306 -29.68 14.58 -44.36
CA GLU A 306 -28.49 13.74 -44.56
C GLU A 306 -28.53 12.44 -43.71
N ALA A 307 -28.93 12.54 -42.44
CA ALA A 307 -29.07 11.41 -41.55
C ALA A 307 -30.16 10.43 -42.02
N ILE A 308 -31.32 10.96 -42.47
CA ILE A 308 -32.43 10.16 -43.06
C ILE A 308 -31.96 9.42 -44.30
N PHE A 309 -31.21 10.08 -45.17
CA PHE A 309 -30.72 9.46 -46.41
C PHE A 309 -29.68 8.36 -46.15
N HIS A 310 -28.89 8.50 -45.10
CA HIS A 310 -27.93 7.48 -44.69
C HIS A 310 -28.55 6.21 -44.09
N MET A 311 -29.82 6.23 -43.68
CA MET A 311 -30.50 5.03 -43.12
C MET A 311 -30.97 4.02 -44.17
N GLY A 312 -30.92 4.34 -45.50
CA GLY A 312 -31.37 3.46 -46.58
C GLY A 312 -30.31 2.45 -47.10
N LYS A 313 -30.76 1.51 -47.95
CA LYS A 313 -29.86 0.59 -48.67
C LYS A 313 -28.85 1.39 -49.50
N ALA A 314 -27.62 0.90 -49.64
CA ALA A 314 -26.53 1.63 -50.31
C ALA A 314 -26.88 2.08 -51.75
N GLN A 315 -27.61 1.24 -52.50
CA GLN A 315 -28.06 1.57 -53.87
C GLN A 315 -29.05 2.73 -53.92
N HIS A 316 -29.93 2.87 -52.92
CA HIS A 316 -30.88 3.97 -52.84
C HIS A 316 -30.22 5.25 -52.30
N ARG A 317 -29.21 5.11 -51.46
CA ARG A 317 -28.46 6.24 -50.87
C ARG A 317 -27.81 7.11 -51.95
N ASN A 318 -27.13 6.50 -52.93
CA ASN A 318 -26.50 7.24 -54.01
C ASN A 318 -27.52 8.00 -54.88
N LYS A 319 -28.70 7.42 -55.10
CA LYS A 319 -29.77 8.12 -55.86
C LYS A 319 -30.36 9.28 -55.09
N LEU A 320 -30.57 9.12 -53.80
CA LEU A 320 -31.06 10.20 -52.93
C LEU A 320 -30.06 11.35 -52.78
N GLN A 321 -28.77 11.04 -52.62
CA GLN A 321 -27.70 12.04 -52.63
C GLN A 321 -27.61 12.81 -53.95
N THR A 322 -27.69 12.09 -55.07
CA THR A 322 -27.69 12.71 -56.38
C THR A 322 -28.90 13.63 -56.54
N TYR A 323 -30.08 13.22 -56.11
CA TYR A 323 -31.28 14.06 -56.15
C TYR A 323 -31.12 15.32 -55.28
N GLN A 324 -30.63 15.23 -54.08
CA GLN A 324 -30.42 16.37 -53.20
C GLN A 324 -29.40 17.36 -53.75
N LYS A 325 -28.27 16.88 -54.29
CA LYS A 325 -27.27 17.72 -54.93
C LYS A 325 -27.84 18.39 -56.17
N SER A 326 -28.63 17.65 -56.96
CA SER A 326 -29.26 18.22 -58.14
C SER A 326 -30.28 19.31 -57.80
N LEU A 327 -31.06 19.17 -56.75
CA LEU A 327 -31.96 20.23 -56.28
C LEU A 327 -31.22 21.47 -55.83
N LYS A 328 -30.12 21.29 -55.08
CA LYS A 328 -29.28 22.40 -54.61
C LYS A 328 -28.64 23.18 -55.77
N LEU A 329 -28.10 22.47 -56.76
CA LEU A 329 -27.55 23.09 -57.95
C LEU A 329 -28.63 23.78 -58.80
N LYS A 330 -29.84 23.20 -58.89
CA LYS A 330 -30.98 23.83 -59.57
C LYS A 330 -31.44 25.10 -58.87
N SER A 331 -31.47 25.13 -57.51
CA SER A 331 -31.80 26.36 -56.78
C SER A 331 -30.74 27.44 -56.92
N LEU A 332 -29.52 27.11 -57.30
CA LEU A 332 -28.43 28.03 -57.65
C LEU A 332 -28.46 28.47 -59.12
N GLY A 333 -29.49 28.05 -59.90
CA GLY A 333 -29.69 28.45 -61.29
C GLY A 333 -29.04 27.57 -62.35
N TYR A 334 -28.42 26.40 -61.97
CA TYR A 334 -27.78 25.52 -62.92
C TYR A 334 -28.80 24.80 -63.83
N THR A 335 -28.49 24.63 -65.09
CA THR A 335 -29.26 23.88 -66.05
C THR A 335 -29.07 22.36 -65.83
N ILE A 336 -29.99 21.51 -66.38
CA ILE A 336 -29.88 20.05 -66.24
C ILE A 336 -28.57 19.51 -66.85
N LEU A 337 -28.07 20.16 -67.89
CA LEU A 337 -26.81 19.77 -68.54
C LEU A 337 -25.60 20.09 -67.62
N GLU A 338 -25.56 21.24 -67.04
CA GLU A 338 -24.51 21.64 -66.08
C GLU A 338 -24.54 20.78 -64.82
N ILE A 339 -25.72 20.46 -64.29
CA ILE A 339 -25.89 19.56 -63.17
C ILE A 339 -25.39 18.15 -63.52
N ALA A 340 -25.66 17.69 -64.72
CA ALA A 340 -25.21 16.36 -65.19
C ALA A 340 -23.67 16.29 -65.25
N ASN A 341 -23.05 17.33 -65.81
CA ASN A 341 -21.60 17.46 -65.89
C ASN A 341 -20.96 17.52 -64.50
N GLU A 342 -21.48 18.35 -63.61
CA GLU A 342 -20.96 18.54 -62.23
C GLU A 342 -21.05 17.22 -61.39
N LEU A 343 -22.11 16.44 -61.57
CA LEU A 343 -22.34 15.22 -60.84
C LEU A 343 -21.81 13.94 -61.55
N GLY A 344 -21.17 14.10 -62.68
CA GLY A 344 -20.63 12.98 -63.51
C GLY A 344 -21.72 12.00 -63.94
N LYS A 345 -22.92 12.53 -64.32
CA LYS A 345 -24.10 11.73 -64.72
C LYS A 345 -24.56 12.14 -66.11
N THR A 346 -25.35 11.28 -66.75
CA THR A 346 -25.98 11.67 -68.02
C THR A 346 -27.17 12.58 -67.75
N THR A 347 -27.48 13.50 -68.68
CA THR A 347 -28.64 14.42 -68.62
C THR A 347 -29.95 13.65 -68.43
N ARG A 348 -30.07 12.50 -69.07
CA ARG A 348 -31.22 11.58 -68.93
C ARG A 348 -31.33 11.00 -67.51
N GLN A 349 -30.21 10.67 -66.86
CA GLN A 349 -30.21 10.19 -65.47
C GLN A 349 -30.64 11.28 -64.51
N ILE A 350 -30.14 12.50 -64.64
CA ILE A 350 -30.52 13.63 -63.81
C ILE A 350 -32.01 13.97 -64.03
N TYR A 351 -32.44 14.03 -65.30
CA TYR A 351 -33.86 14.26 -65.61
C TYR A 351 -34.79 13.26 -64.96
N LEU A 352 -34.49 11.93 -65.09
CA LEU A 352 -35.27 10.86 -64.47
C LEU A 352 -35.28 10.92 -62.95
N ILE A 353 -34.14 11.29 -62.34
CA ILE A 353 -34.05 11.44 -60.89
C ILE A 353 -34.89 12.65 -60.41
N MET A 354 -34.92 13.72 -61.15
CA MET A 354 -35.62 14.97 -60.76
C MET A 354 -37.12 14.96 -61.12
N HIS A 355 -37.55 14.33 -62.22
CA HIS A 355 -38.91 14.46 -62.73
C HIS A 355 -39.78 13.21 -62.68
N ASN A 356 -39.22 12.02 -62.73
CA ASN A 356 -40.03 10.81 -62.94
C ASN A 356 -40.38 10.00 -61.69
N ARG A 357 -39.91 10.32 -60.51
CA ARG A 357 -40.25 9.59 -59.30
C ARG A 357 -40.31 10.48 -58.08
N LYS A 358 -41.37 10.33 -57.30
CA LYS A 358 -41.45 10.93 -55.97
C LYS A 358 -40.32 10.37 -55.12
N LEU A 359 -39.57 11.24 -54.46
CA LEU A 359 -38.44 10.92 -53.56
C LEU A 359 -38.83 9.79 -52.58
N SER A 360 -40.06 9.77 -52.16
CA SER A 360 -40.66 8.77 -51.25
C SER A 360 -40.66 7.32 -51.79
N SER A 361 -40.52 7.09 -53.10
CA SER A 361 -40.46 5.72 -53.67
C SER A 361 -39.15 4.97 -53.36
N TYR A 362 -38.09 5.70 -52.98
CA TYR A 362 -36.80 5.13 -52.63
C TYR A 362 -36.59 5.02 -51.10
N MET A 363 -37.59 5.43 -50.33
CA MET A 363 -37.52 5.49 -48.87
C MET A 363 -38.32 4.36 -48.21
N ASN A 364 -37.76 3.81 -47.14
CA ASN A 364 -38.47 2.91 -46.24
C ASN A 364 -39.53 3.68 -45.36
N PRO A 365 -40.44 3.01 -44.67
CA PRO A 365 -41.46 3.66 -43.84
C PRO A 365 -40.90 4.60 -42.80
N ASP A 366 -39.79 4.23 -42.13
CA ASP A 366 -39.13 5.04 -41.11
C ASP A 366 -38.55 6.32 -41.71
N GLN A 367 -37.96 6.26 -42.91
CA GLN A 367 -37.40 7.44 -43.59
C GLN A 367 -38.51 8.38 -44.05
N LYS A 368 -39.64 7.85 -44.52
CA LYS A 368 -40.83 8.66 -44.89
C LYS A 368 -41.40 9.40 -43.71
N LEU A 369 -41.49 8.71 -42.55
CA LEU A 369 -42.03 9.27 -41.32
C LEU A 369 -41.08 10.36 -40.79
N ALA A 370 -39.75 10.10 -40.77
CA ALA A 370 -38.75 11.10 -40.34
C ALA A 370 -38.77 12.34 -41.26
N LEU A 371 -38.89 12.13 -42.61
CA LEU A 371 -38.96 13.24 -43.56
C LEU A 371 -40.16 14.12 -43.34
N LYS A 372 -41.35 13.56 -43.03
CA LYS A 372 -42.57 14.31 -42.71
C LYS A 372 -42.39 15.26 -41.51
N HIS A 373 -41.58 14.88 -40.51
CA HIS A 373 -41.36 15.62 -39.30
C HIS A 373 -40.01 16.32 -39.22
N THR A 374 -39.30 16.51 -40.36
CA THR A 374 -37.96 17.13 -40.38
C THR A 374 -37.95 18.51 -39.80
N GLN A 375 -38.93 19.39 -40.14
CA GLN A 375 -38.96 20.76 -39.67
C GLN A 375 -39.21 20.87 -38.17
N GLU A 376 -40.04 19.96 -37.62
CA GLU A 376 -40.32 19.90 -36.19
C GLU A 376 -39.07 19.42 -35.43
N LEU A 377 -38.41 18.36 -35.93
CA LEU A 377 -37.13 17.87 -35.40
C LEU A 377 -36.04 18.94 -35.46
N ALA A 378 -35.95 19.69 -36.56
CA ALA A 378 -34.97 20.77 -36.72
C ALA A 378 -35.20 21.91 -35.70
N GLY A 379 -36.44 22.26 -35.43
CA GLY A 379 -36.79 23.25 -34.40
C GLY A 379 -36.41 22.76 -32.99
N ILE A 380 -36.57 21.47 -32.68
CA ILE A 380 -36.17 20.92 -31.38
C ILE A 380 -34.65 20.88 -31.25
N ILE A 381 -33.92 20.52 -32.31
CA ILE A 381 -32.46 20.43 -32.31
C ILE A 381 -31.80 21.80 -32.29
N SER A 382 -32.33 22.81 -33.02
CA SER A 382 -31.85 24.18 -32.98
C SER A 382 -32.01 24.85 -31.63
N ASN A 383 -32.99 24.44 -30.83
CA ASN A 383 -33.20 24.84 -29.44
C ASN A 383 -32.27 24.11 -28.41
N GLY A 384 -31.34 23.30 -28.88
CA GLY A 384 -30.32 22.70 -28.03
C GLY A 384 -30.62 21.30 -27.52
N HIS A 385 -31.69 20.68 -27.92
CA HIS A 385 -32.03 19.32 -27.50
C HIS A 385 -31.46 18.27 -28.46
N ILE A 386 -30.35 17.62 -28.08
CA ILE A 386 -29.72 16.52 -28.86
C ILE A 386 -29.87 15.18 -28.09
N ASP A 387 -30.57 15.17 -26.97
CA ASP A 387 -30.84 13.96 -26.22
C ASP A 387 -32.06 13.20 -26.78
N VAL A 388 -31.92 11.88 -26.98
CA VAL A 388 -32.95 11.01 -27.57
C VAL A 388 -34.27 11.08 -26.81
N TYR A 389 -34.19 11.05 -25.47
CA TYR A 389 -35.38 11.06 -24.61
C TYR A 389 -36.05 12.43 -24.57
N ALA A 390 -35.27 13.51 -24.57
CA ALA A 390 -35.80 14.87 -24.62
C ALA A 390 -36.52 15.13 -25.95
N ILE A 391 -35.94 14.71 -27.09
CA ILE A 391 -36.57 14.78 -28.42
C ILE A 391 -37.83 13.92 -28.46
N ALA A 392 -37.78 12.67 -28.00
CA ALA A 392 -38.95 11.77 -28.00
C ALA A 392 -40.10 12.32 -27.15
N LYS A 393 -39.82 12.95 -26.01
CA LYS A 393 -40.81 13.61 -25.14
C LYS A 393 -41.48 14.79 -25.84
N GLN A 394 -40.70 15.64 -26.55
CA GLN A 394 -41.25 16.79 -27.29
C GLN A 394 -42.05 16.35 -28.52
N MET A 395 -41.59 15.29 -29.21
CA MET A 395 -42.32 14.69 -30.35
C MET A 395 -43.58 13.90 -29.93
N LYS A 396 -43.94 13.85 -28.64
CA LYS A 396 -45.12 13.16 -28.09
C LYS A 396 -45.34 11.74 -28.61
N GLY A 397 -44.22 11.01 -28.86
CA GLY A 397 -44.28 9.63 -29.33
C GLY A 397 -44.55 9.45 -30.83
N VAL A 398 -44.66 10.53 -31.59
CA VAL A 398 -44.89 10.47 -33.06
C VAL A 398 -43.75 9.75 -33.76
N LEU A 399 -42.52 9.93 -33.29
CA LEU A 399 -41.34 9.20 -33.77
C LEU A 399 -40.84 8.25 -32.66
N GLY A 400 -40.63 6.99 -33.01
CA GLY A 400 -40.08 5.99 -32.09
C GLY A 400 -38.67 6.33 -31.64
N THR A 401 -38.33 6.02 -30.38
CA THR A 401 -37.02 6.29 -29.77
C THR A 401 -35.86 5.70 -30.58
N ALA A 402 -36.07 4.52 -31.21
CA ALA A 402 -35.06 3.87 -32.07
C ALA A 402 -34.76 4.68 -33.33
N LEU A 403 -35.75 5.32 -33.95
CA LEU A 403 -35.59 6.16 -35.12
C LEU A 403 -34.89 7.48 -34.75
N ILE A 404 -35.29 8.11 -33.66
CA ILE A 404 -34.64 9.30 -33.12
C ILE A 404 -33.16 9.00 -32.79
N ALA A 405 -32.89 7.84 -32.17
CA ALA A 405 -31.53 7.42 -31.84
C ALA A 405 -30.64 7.27 -33.09
N LYS A 406 -31.18 6.71 -34.20
CA LYS A 406 -30.45 6.62 -35.48
C LYS A 406 -30.12 7.99 -36.04
N ILE A 407 -31.07 8.94 -36.03
CA ILE A 407 -30.88 10.32 -36.51
C ILE A 407 -29.83 11.02 -35.63
N THR A 408 -30.02 11.00 -34.31
CA THR A 408 -29.12 11.68 -33.36
C THR A 408 -27.72 11.07 -33.32
N CYS A 409 -27.56 9.76 -33.62
CA CYS A 409 -26.25 9.14 -33.71
C CYS A 409 -25.42 9.73 -34.86
N THR A 410 -26.03 9.94 -36.00
CA THR A 410 -25.39 10.57 -37.18
C THR A 410 -25.03 12.02 -36.89
N LEU A 411 -25.93 12.76 -36.27
CA LEU A 411 -25.71 14.13 -35.82
C LEU A 411 -24.54 14.24 -34.81
N ARG A 412 -24.53 13.35 -33.81
CA ARG A 412 -23.46 13.31 -32.79
C ARG A 412 -22.09 13.02 -33.39
N LYS A 413 -21.97 12.18 -34.42
CA LYS A 413 -20.71 11.94 -35.10
C LYS A 413 -20.19 13.23 -35.73
N LYS A 414 -21.02 13.96 -36.48
CA LYS A 414 -20.68 15.23 -37.14
C LYS A 414 -20.28 16.30 -36.13
N TYR A 415 -21.01 16.41 -34.99
CA TYR A 415 -20.66 17.31 -33.89
C TYR A 415 -19.37 16.91 -33.18
N LYS A 416 -19.05 15.63 -33.08
CA LYS A 416 -17.81 15.15 -32.47
C LYS A 416 -16.58 15.50 -33.31
N ASP A 417 -16.70 15.47 -34.61
CA ASP A 417 -15.64 15.87 -35.54
C ASP A 417 -15.45 17.38 -35.56
N ASN A 418 -16.51 18.17 -35.55
CA ASN A 418 -16.43 19.63 -35.35
C ASN A 418 -15.82 19.99 -33.98
N ARG A 419 -16.15 19.26 -32.89
CA ARG A 419 -15.49 19.42 -31.59
C ARG A 419 -13.99 19.13 -31.62
N ARG A 420 -13.54 18.18 -32.45
CA ARG A 420 -12.10 17.88 -32.60
C ARG A 420 -11.39 19.02 -33.34
N GLN A 421 -11.97 19.55 -34.40
CA GLN A 421 -11.43 20.70 -35.12
C GLN A 421 -11.41 21.96 -34.24
N VAL A 422 -12.51 22.25 -33.53
CA VAL A 422 -12.59 23.37 -32.57
C VAL A 422 -11.62 23.17 -31.39
N ARG A 423 -11.37 21.94 -30.93
CA ARG A 423 -10.34 21.67 -29.92
C ARG A 423 -8.91 21.89 -30.43
N GLN A 424 -8.65 21.61 -31.70
CA GLN A 424 -7.34 21.89 -32.32
C GLN A 424 -7.12 23.37 -32.54
N THR A 425 -8.15 24.12 -32.98
CA THR A 425 -8.10 25.59 -33.11
C THR A 425 -8.01 26.26 -31.73
N ASN A 426 -8.79 25.81 -30.74
CA ASN A 426 -8.71 26.31 -29.36
C ASN A 426 -7.40 25.95 -28.63
N ARG A 427 -6.64 24.95 -29.10
CA ARG A 427 -5.26 24.71 -28.58
C ARG A 427 -4.30 25.81 -29.04
N LYS A 428 -4.49 26.38 -30.21
CA LYS A 428 -3.68 27.52 -30.72
C LYS A 428 -4.08 28.86 -30.10
N VAL A 429 -5.34 29.02 -29.65
CA VAL A 429 -5.85 30.23 -28.99
C VAL A 429 -5.72 30.17 -27.45
N LYS A 430 -5.27 29.01 -26.91
CA LYS A 430 -5.12 28.82 -25.47
C LYS A 430 -3.96 29.58 -24.83
N ASP A 431 -3.03 30.07 -25.62
CA ASP A 431 -1.87 30.82 -25.12
C ASP A 431 -2.15 32.31 -24.81
N GLU A 432 -3.32 32.81 -25.15
CA GLU A 432 -3.65 34.24 -24.94
C GLU A 432 -4.74 34.53 -23.90
N ASN A 433 -5.44 33.51 -23.37
CA ASN A 433 -6.43 33.67 -22.31
C ASN A 433 -6.25 32.65 -21.21
N GLU A 434 -5.19 32.75 -20.42
CA GLU A 434 -5.05 32.07 -19.13
C GLU A 434 -6.12 32.56 -18.15
N SER A 435 -7.34 32.03 -18.27
CA SER A 435 -8.30 32.10 -17.18
C SER A 435 -7.84 31.17 -16.08
N CYS A 436 -7.57 31.71 -14.93
CA CYS A 436 -7.11 31.08 -13.69
C CYS A 436 -7.78 29.71 -13.41
N LYS A 437 -7.12 28.62 -13.84
CA LYS A 437 -7.55 27.26 -13.52
C LYS A 437 -6.70 26.76 -12.38
N LEU A 438 -7.19 26.93 -11.14
CA LEU A 438 -6.58 26.28 -10.00
C LEU A 438 -6.55 24.76 -10.22
N SER A 439 -5.39 24.16 -10.11
CA SER A 439 -5.23 22.70 -10.08
C SER A 439 -5.93 22.12 -8.84
N LYS A 440 -6.26 20.83 -8.86
CA LYS A 440 -6.83 20.15 -7.67
C LYS A 440 -5.96 20.32 -6.43
N ALA A 441 -4.63 20.33 -6.60
CA ALA A 441 -3.69 20.55 -5.51
C ALA A 441 -3.79 21.96 -4.93
N GLN A 442 -3.92 22.99 -5.78
CA GLN A 442 -4.11 24.36 -5.34
C GLN A 442 -5.46 24.58 -4.64
N ILE A 443 -6.54 23.97 -5.15
CA ILE A 443 -7.85 23.98 -4.47
C ILE A 443 -7.76 23.35 -3.09
N ARG A 444 -7.08 22.21 -2.94
CA ARG A 444 -6.86 21.56 -1.64
C ARG A 444 -6.06 22.47 -0.68
N LYS A 445 -5.00 23.11 -1.15
CA LYS A 445 -4.24 24.08 -0.33
C LYS A 445 -5.12 25.25 0.11
N LEU A 446 -5.97 25.79 -0.79
CA LEU A 446 -6.92 26.84 -0.48
C LEU A 446 -7.91 26.41 0.64
N LEU A 447 -8.48 25.20 0.53
CA LEU A 447 -9.41 24.64 1.52
C LEU A 447 -8.73 24.38 2.87
N LEU A 448 -7.44 24.02 2.87
CA LEU A 448 -6.65 23.82 4.08
C LEU A 448 -6.18 25.12 4.74
N GLY A 449 -6.24 26.25 4.02
CA GLY A 449 -5.79 27.53 4.55
C GLY A 449 -4.27 27.74 4.50
N ASP A 450 -3.55 26.89 3.77
CA ASP A 450 -2.08 26.89 3.74
C ASP A 450 -1.50 27.93 2.73
N SER A 451 -2.32 28.80 2.15
CA SER A 451 -1.86 29.79 1.17
C SER A 451 -2.61 31.11 1.26
N SER A 452 -1.93 32.08 1.83
CA SER A 452 -2.30 33.49 1.76
C SER A 452 -2.06 34.14 0.38
N ASN A 453 -1.29 33.49 -0.53
CA ASN A 453 -0.81 34.09 -1.79
C ASN A 453 -1.24 33.38 -3.08
N THR A 454 -2.20 32.43 -3.05
CA THR A 454 -2.58 31.65 -4.24
C THR A 454 -3.68 32.29 -5.11
N LEU A 455 -4.31 33.34 -4.64
CA LEU A 455 -5.27 34.10 -5.42
C LEU A 455 -4.63 35.44 -5.79
N ARG A 456 -4.42 35.70 -7.09
CA ARG A 456 -4.10 37.05 -7.57
C ARG A 456 -5.23 38.00 -7.14
N GLN A 457 -4.91 39.24 -6.85
CA GLN A 457 -5.88 40.25 -6.41
C GLN A 457 -7.10 40.40 -7.37
N GLU A 458 -6.97 39.98 -8.62
CA GLU A 458 -8.03 39.97 -9.63
C GLU A 458 -9.01 38.79 -9.54
N ASP A 459 -8.67 37.74 -8.83
CA ASP A 459 -9.49 36.52 -8.65
C ASP A 459 -10.17 36.53 -7.29
N GLN A 460 -10.97 37.53 -6.96
CA GLN A 460 -11.81 37.46 -5.75
C GLN A 460 -12.72 36.21 -5.83
N PRO A 461 -12.58 35.24 -4.89
CA PRO A 461 -13.40 34.05 -4.93
C PRO A 461 -14.87 34.47 -4.78
N SER A 462 -15.76 33.88 -5.59
CA SER A 462 -17.19 34.12 -5.45
C SER A 462 -17.62 33.85 -3.98
N ILE A 463 -18.65 34.55 -3.51
CA ILE A 463 -19.20 34.40 -2.14
C ILE A 463 -19.43 32.92 -1.80
N GLN A 464 -19.81 32.14 -2.80
CA GLN A 464 -20.02 30.69 -2.63
C GLN A 464 -18.72 29.91 -2.36
N ILE A 465 -17.63 30.26 -3.02
CA ILE A 465 -16.32 29.62 -2.80
C ILE A 465 -15.81 29.99 -1.41
N LYS A 466 -15.92 31.27 -1.03
CA LYS A 466 -15.54 31.73 0.31
C LYS A 466 -16.30 30.97 1.41
N ALA A 467 -17.61 30.84 1.27
CA ALA A 467 -18.43 30.09 2.22
C ALA A 467 -18.01 28.60 2.34
N LEU A 468 -17.60 27.96 1.21
CA LEU A 468 -17.08 26.59 1.22
C LEU A 468 -15.72 26.50 1.94
N VAL A 469 -14.84 27.43 1.68
CA VAL A 469 -13.52 27.51 2.33
C VAL A 469 -13.67 27.71 3.83
N ASP A 470 -14.55 28.63 4.25
CA ASP A 470 -14.79 28.94 5.65
C ASP A 470 -15.37 27.72 6.39
N LEU A 471 -16.32 26.98 5.79
CA LEU A 471 -16.85 25.73 6.36
C LEU A 471 -15.77 24.65 6.52
N CYS A 472 -14.85 24.51 5.57
CA CYS A 472 -13.76 23.54 5.67
C CYS A 472 -12.75 23.94 6.75
N ARG A 473 -12.41 25.22 6.85
CA ARG A 473 -11.49 25.75 7.88
C ARG A 473 -12.08 25.63 9.27
N GLU A 474 -13.34 25.95 9.43
CA GLU A 474 -14.07 25.81 10.69
C GLU A 474 -14.06 24.34 11.14
N PHE A 475 -14.42 23.40 10.25
CA PHE A 475 -14.37 21.98 10.53
C PHE A 475 -12.95 21.52 10.95
N ARG A 476 -11.92 21.91 10.19
CA ARG A 476 -10.51 21.58 10.52
C ARG A 476 -10.11 22.12 11.90
N SER A 477 -10.53 23.34 12.24
CA SER A 477 -10.26 23.95 13.54
C SER A 477 -10.90 23.15 14.68
N ILE A 478 -12.17 22.77 14.52
CA ILE A 478 -12.91 21.97 15.50
C ILE A 478 -12.24 20.61 15.71
N ILE A 479 -11.95 19.88 14.61
CA ILE A 479 -11.33 18.55 14.67
C ILE A 479 -9.93 18.58 15.29
N ASN A 480 -9.20 19.69 15.15
CA ASN A 480 -7.87 19.87 15.76
C ASN A 480 -7.93 20.36 17.23
N GLY A 481 -9.11 20.38 17.84
CA GLY A 481 -9.29 20.75 19.24
C GLY A 481 -9.14 22.25 19.52
N LYS A 482 -9.27 23.12 18.50
CA LYS A 482 -9.21 24.58 18.64
C LYS A 482 -10.59 25.23 18.76
N GLY A 483 -11.66 24.42 18.88
CA GLY A 483 -13.04 24.85 19.05
C GLY A 483 -13.49 24.83 20.49
N GLN A 484 -14.67 25.42 20.75
CA GLN A 484 -15.36 25.35 22.05
C GLN A 484 -16.26 24.11 22.13
N VAL A 485 -16.69 23.78 23.34
CA VAL A 485 -17.73 22.75 23.56
C VAL A 485 -18.95 23.08 22.72
N ASN A 486 -19.54 22.10 22.02
CA ASN A 486 -20.67 22.21 21.10
C ASN A 486 -20.41 22.84 19.70
N ASP A 487 -19.20 23.23 19.37
CA ASP A 487 -18.92 23.80 18.04
C ASP A 487 -19.14 22.77 16.91
N LEU A 488 -18.85 21.49 17.18
CA LEU A 488 -19.14 20.41 16.22
C LEU A 488 -20.66 20.36 15.90
N GLU A 489 -21.51 20.49 16.90
CA GLU A 489 -22.96 20.43 16.73
C GLU A 489 -23.47 21.65 15.97
N LYS A 490 -23.00 22.85 16.32
CA LYS A 490 -23.30 24.08 15.57
C LYS A 490 -22.88 23.97 14.10
N TRP A 491 -21.68 23.45 13.86
CA TRP A 491 -21.17 23.24 12.50
C TRP A 491 -22.03 22.23 11.72
N ILE A 492 -22.44 21.12 12.34
CA ILE A 492 -23.35 20.12 11.73
C ILE A 492 -24.67 20.78 11.33
N LEU A 493 -25.31 21.53 12.22
CA LEU A 493 -26.58 22.21 11.96
C LEU A 493 -26.45 23.25 10.85
N LYS A 494 -25.39 24.06 10.87
CA LYS A 494 -25.06 25.04 9.83
C LYS A 494 -24.87 24.38 8.46
N THR A 495 -24.09 23.29 8.42
CA THR A 495 -23.75 22.61 7.16
C THR A 495 -24.91 21.81 6.58
N LYS A 496 -25.83 21.26 7.41
CA LYS A 496 -27.09 20.67 6.96
C LYS A 496 -28.01 21.65 6.23
N LYS A 497 -27.90 22.95 6.50
CA LYS A 497 -28.63 24.02 5.79
C LYS A 497 -27.91 24.53 4.54
N SER A 498 -26.72 24.04 4.22
CA SER A 498 -25.95 24.45 3.03
C SER A 498 -26.72 24.16 1.75
N PRO A 499 -26.69 25.06 0.74
CA PRO A 499 -27.28 24.80 -0.57
C PRO A 499 -26.59 23.64 -1.30
N ASN A 500 -25.36 23.29 -0.92
CA ASN A 500 -24.59 22.23 -1.55
C ASN A 500 -24.98 20.83 -1.02
N LYS A 501 -25.53 19.97 -1.90
CA LYS A 501 -25.97 18.61 -1.56
C LYS A 501 -24.84 17.74 -1.02
N ALA A 502 -23.62 17.86 -1.56
CA ALA A 502 -22.48 17.02 -1.15
C ALA A 502 -22.09 17.34 0.30
N LEU A 503 -22.08 18.61 0.68
CA LEU A 503 -21.80 19.05 2.05
C LEU A 503 -22.91 18.65 3.02
N ARG A 504 -24.18 18.77 2.60
CA ARG A 504 -25.29 18.28 3.44
C ARG A 504 -25.12 16.78 3.75
N ASN A 505 -24.85 15.97 2.73
CA ASN A 505 -24.65 14.54 2.90
C ASN A 505 -23.44 14.24 3.80
N PHE A 506 -22.34 15.00 3.68
CA PHE A 506 -21.20 14.88 4.56
C PHE A 506 -21.59 15.20 6.02
N ALA A 507 -22.33 16.29 6.26
CA ALA A 507 -22.79 16.67 7.60
C ALA A 507 -23.75 15.62 8.21
N TYR A 508 -24.61 14.99 7.41
CA TYR A 508 -25.43 13.87 7.89
C TYR A 508 -24.57 12.66 8.29
N GLY A 509 -23.50 12.38 7.53
CA GLY A 509 -22.55 11.34 7.88
C GLY A 509 -21.78 11.63 9.19
N ILE A 510 -21.40 12.90 9.40
CA ILE A 510 -20.74 13.36 10.65
C ILE A 510 -21.71 13.21 11.85
N ALA A 511 -22.98 13.60 11.67
CA ALA A 511 -23.99 13.49 12.71
C ALA A 511 -24.24 12.05 13.19
N LYS A 512 -24.12 11.05 12.30
CA LYS A 512 -24.30 9.63 12.66
C LYS A 512 -23.19 9.10 13.57
N GLU A 513 -22.01 9.68 13.52
CA GLU A 513 -20.84 9.26 14.29
C GLU A 513 -20.38 10.35 15.28
N LYS A 514 -21.32 11.21 15.70
CA LYS A 514 -21.04 12.39 16.54
C LYS A 514 -20.19 12.03 17.78
N GLU A 515 -20.54 10.95 18.48
CA GLU A 515 -19.84 10.51 19.71
C GLU A 515 -18.38 10.13 19.44
N ALA A 516 -18.12 9.32 18.41
CA ALA A 516 -16.76 8.92 18.05
C ALA A 516 -15.90 10.08 17.50
N ILE A 517 -16.54 11.08 16.90
CA ILE A 517 -15.87 12.30 16.43
C ILE A 517 -15.61 13.24 17.60
N GLN A 518 -16.56 13.37 18.54
CA GLN A 518 -16.33 14.13 19.77
C GLN A 518 -15.20 13.51 20.58
N ALA A 519 -15.17 12.20 20.75
CA ALA A 519 -14.07 11.49 21.39
C ALA A 519 -12.73 11.75 20.67
N ALA A 520 -12.73 11.92 19.34
CA ALA A 520 -11.51 12.27 18.61
C ALA A 520 -11.04 13.71 18.89
N ILE A 521 -11.94 14.63 19.26
CA ILE A 521 -11.58 16.00 19.64
C ILE A 521 -11.01 16.01 21.07
N ASP A 522 -11.68 15.30 21.98
CA ASP A 522 -11.41 15.35 23.42
C ASP A 522 -10.19 14.51 23.82
N ILE A 523 -9.97 13.38 23.13
CA ILE A 523 -8.91 12.42 23.46
C ILE A 523 -7.74 12.56 22.46
N PRO A 524 -6.50 12.80 22.93
CA PRO A 524 -5.33 13.04 22.06
C PRO A 524 -4.76 11.75 21.46
N LEU A 525 -5.60 10.80 21.07
CA LEU A 525 -5.21 9.59 20.34
C LEU A 525 -5.44 9.78 18.85
N SER A 526 -4.51 9.30 18.03
CA SER A 526 -4.64 9.28 16.58
C SER A 526 -4.38 7.90 16.02
N ASN A 527 -4.97 7.57 14.85
CA ASN A 527 -4.75 6.29 14.20
C ASN A 527 -3.41 6.20 13.43
N GLY A 528 -2.54 7.21 13.54
CA GLY A 528 -1.26 7.28 12.81
C GLY A 528 -0.35 6.07 13.02
N ARG A 529 -0.36 5.43 14.21
CA ARG A 529 0.40 4.19 14.47
C ARG A 529 -0.13 3.01 13.67
N ALA A 530 -1.44 2.88 13.52
CA ALA A 530 -2.05 1.84 12.70
C ALA A 530 -1.79 2.12 11.21
N GLU A 531 -1.93 3.37 10.73
CA GLU A 531 -1.59 3.77 9.37
C GLU A 531 -0.11 3.53 9.05
N GLY A 532 0.81 3.88 9.96
CA GLY A 532 2.24 3.58 9.84
C GLY A 532 2.50 2.09 9.70
N THR A 533 1.81 1.26 10.50
CA THR A 533 1.89 -0.20 10.42
C THR A 533 1.35 -0.72 9.09
N VAL A 534 0.25 -0.19 8.57
CA VAL A 534 -0.27 -0.52 7.23
C VAL A 534 0.76 -0.18 6.14
N ASN A 535 1.46 0.95 6.23
CA ASN A 535 2.51 1.31 5.28
C ASN A 535 3.70 0.33 5.36
N LYS A 536 4.07 -0.11 6.56
CA LYS A 536 5.06 -1.17 6.78
C LYS A 536 4.63 -2.50 6.17
N ILE A 537 3.38 -2.91 6.37
CA ILE A 537 2.80 -4.11 5.74
C ILE A 537 2.89 -4.04 4.22
N LYS A 538 2.62 -2.89 3.61
CA LYS A 538 2.81 -2.67 2.16
C LYS A 538 4.27 -2.88 1.75
N GLY A 539 5.24 -2.43 2.56
CA GLY A 539 6.68 -2.67 2.37
C GLY A 539 7.02 -4.17 2.42
N ILE A 540 6.58 -4.86 3.47
CA ILE A 540 6.78 -6.31 3.64
C ILE A 540 6.20 -7.09 2.45
N LYS A 541 4.99 -6.75 1.99
CA LYS A 541 4.38 -7.37 0.79
C LYS A 541 5.23 -7.17 -0.46
N ARG A 542 5.78 -5.97 -0.68
CA ARG A 542 6.68 -5.69 -1.83
C ARG A 542 7.95 -6.50 -1.75
N GLN A 543 8.57 -6.62 -0.57
CA GLN A 543 9.76 -7.46 -0.35
C GLN A 543 9.51 -8.93 -0.70
N MET A 544 8.29 -9.42 -0.49
CA MET A 544 7.86 -10.77 -0.83
C MET A 544 7.31 -10.90 -2.26
N TYR A 545 7.50 -9.89 -3.12
CA TYR A 545 6.99 -9.85 -4.50
C TYR A 545 5.48 -10.12 -4.63
N ASN A 546 4.71 -9.82 -3.59
CA ASN A 546 3.26 -10.11 -3.48
C ASN A 546 2.88 -11.61 -3.67
N ARG A 547 3.82 -12.55 -3.51
CA ARG A 547 3.61 -14.00 -3.72
C ARG A 547 3.46 -14.80 -2.45
N ALA A 548 3.84 -14.24 -1.30
CA ALA A 548 3.76 -14.95 -0.02
C ALA A 548 2.31 -15.13 0.45
N GLY A 549 2.05 -16.24 1.14
CA GLY A 549 0.76 -16.50 1.78
C GLY A 549 0.49 -15.59 2.99
N ILE A 550 -0.79 -15.49 3.39
CA ILE A 550 -1.24 -14.69 4.55
C ILE A 550 -0.51 -15.11 5.84
N SER A 551 -0.30 -16.41 6.04
CA SER A 551 0.39 -16.94 7.23
C SER A 551 1.82 -16.37 7.36
N LEU A 552 2.58 -16.28 6.28
CA LEU A 552 3.93 -15.73 6.30
C LEU A 552 3.91 -14.21 6.53
N LEU A 553 2.94 -13.50 5.93
CA LEU A 553 2.77 -12.07 6.21
C LEU A 553 2.50 -11.83 7.70
N ARG A 554 1.56 -12.58 8.28
CA ARG A 554 1.22 -12.47 9.70
C ARG A 554 2.44 -12.68 10.59
N ILE A 555 3.22 -13.73 10.32
CA ILE A 555 4.46 -14.00 11.05
C ILE A 555 5.40 -12.79 10.99
N LYS A 556 5.65 -12.25 9.81
CA LYS A 556 6.57 -11.11 9.63
C LYS A 556 6.07 -9.85 10.34
N VAL A 557 4.77 -9.57 10.27
CA VAL A 557 4.17 -8.40 10.91
C VAL A 557 4.21 -8.52 12.43
N LEU A 558 3.79 -9.67 12.98
CA LEU A 558 3.64 -9.86 14.43
C LEU A 558 4.95 -10.20 15.14
N TYR A 559 5.97 -10.66 14.42
CA TYR A 559 7.26 -10.97 15.06
C TYR A 559 7.92 -9.75 15.68
N GLU A 560 7.75 -8.58 15.10
CA GLU A 560 8.31 -7.33 15.62
C GLU A 560 7.68 -6.87 16.95
N SER A 561 6.50 -7.40 17.29
CA SER A 561 5.88 -7.19 18.60
C SER A 561 6.60 -7.93 19.73
N LYS A 562 7.43 -8.93 19.39
CA LYS A 562 8.26 -9.61 20.40
C LYS A 562 9.39 -8.65 20.83
N PRO A 563 9.71 -8.57 22.15
CA PRO A 563 10.84 -7.79 22.59
C PRO A 563 12.10 -8.29 21.87
N ALA A 564 12.95 -7.37 21.41
CA ALA A 564 14.24 -7.75 20.87
C ALA A 564 14.92 -8.70 21.87
N PRO A 565 15.42 -9.85 21.43
CA PRO A 565 16.13 -10.76 22.33
C PRO A 565 17.25 -9.95 22.96
N LYS A 566 17.24 -9.86 24.31
CA LYS A 566 18.36 -9.27 25.02
C LYS A 566 19.61 -9.93 24.52
N VAL A 567 20.49 -9.19 23.92
CA VAL A 567 21.81 -9.68 23.51
C VAL A 567 22.52 -10.03 24.81
N THR A 568 22.47 -11.31 25.16
CA THR A 568 23.30 -11.80 26.26
C THR A 568 24.74 -11.65 25.78
N LYS A 569 25.53 -10.88 26.49
CA LYS A 569 26.96 -10.61 26.25
C LYS A 569 27.81 -11.89 26.43
N ASN A 570 27.45 -13.00 25.79
CA ASN A 570 28.24 -14.24 25.78
C ASN A 570 28.80 -14.38 24.37
N HIS A 571 29.89 -13.67 24.13
CA HIS A 571 30.46 -13.63 22.79
C HIS A 571 31.96 -13.72 22.83
N PHE A 572 32.49 -14.24 21.77
CA PHE A 572 33.91 -14.29 21.50
C PHE A 572 34.51 -12.89 21.64
N MET A 573 35.32 -12.68 22.68
CA MET A 573 36.17 -11.49 22.77
C MET A 573 37.53 -11.84 22.20
N CYS A 574 37.96 -11.07 21.22
CA CYS A 574 39.31 -11.14 20.71
C CYS A 574 40.16 -10.10 21.46
N GLU A 575 41.04 -10.53 22.34
CA GLU A 575 42.00 -9.63 22.98
C GLU A 575 43.24 -9.50 22.10
N LYS A 576 43.55 -8.29 21.69
CA LYS A 576 44.78 -7.94 20.99
C LYS A 576 45.84 -7.57 22.04
N TYR A 577 46.84 -8.41 22.20
CA TYR A 577 48.00 -8.10 23.04
C TYR A 577 48.98 -7.19 22.28
N ASN A 578 49.25 -6.02 22.87
CA ASN A 578 50.21 -4.95 22.60
C ASN A 578 49.63 -3.72 21.90
N SER A 579 49.03 -2.93 22.68
CA SER A 579 49.07 -1.47 22.80
C SER A 579 47.77 -1.00 23.46
N GLY A 580 47.89 -0.40 24.64
CA GLY A 580 46.81 -0.03 25.54
C GLY A 580 45.73 0.92 25.02
N ARG A 581 44.99 0.50 23.99
CA ARG A 581 43.73 1.14 23.57
C ARG A 581 42.67 0.06 23.36
N PHE A 582 41.68 0.06 24.26
CA PHE A 582 40.43 -0.65 24.07
C PHE A 582 39.67 0.00 22.91
N ILE A 583 39.35 -0.75 21.89
CA ILE A 583 38.33 -0.36 20.90
C ILE A 583 37.10 -1.17 21.26
N GLU A 584 36.10 -0.55 21.91
CA GLU A 584 34.76 -1.09 22.00
C GLU A 584 34.13 -1.09 20.62
N LEU A 585 33.98 -2.29 20.02
CA LEU A 585 33.17 -2.46 18.81
C LEU A 585 31.71 -2.47 19.25
N LEU A 586 31.07 -1.33 19.16
CA LEU A 586 29.62 -1.21 19.23
C LEU A 586 28.99 -2.03 18.10
N PRO A 587 27.88 -2.76 18.34
CA PRO A 587 27.14 -3.41 17.27
C PRO A 587 26.53 -2.35 16.34
N TRP A 588 27.09 -2.22 15.16
CA TRP A 588 26.57 -1.35 14.11
C TRP A 588 25.16 -1.80 13.74
N SER A 589 24.17 -0.94 13.92
CA SER A 589 22.85 -1.17 13.36
C SER A 589 22.93 -0.99 11.84
N PHE A 590 22.17 -1.79 11.12
CA PHE A 590 22.15 -1.78 9.64
C PHE A 590 21.76 -0.40 9.05
N GLU A 591 21.10 0.44 9.83
CA GLU A 591 20.76 1.83 9.45
C GLU A 591 22.00 2.73 9.39
N SER A 592 22.99 2.51 10.25
CA SER A 592 24.24 3.27 10.26
C SER A 592 25.11 3.03 9.02
N VAL A 593 25.06 1.82 8.45
CA VAL A 593 25.83 1.46 7.25
C VAL A 593 25.22 2.09 5.99
N LEU A 594 23.91 2.20 5.89
CA LEU A 594 23.21 2.84 4.77
C LEU A 594 23.36 4.37 4.79
N TRP A 595 23.53 4.99 5.95
CA TRP A 595 23.74 6.43 6.09
C TRP A 595 25.16 6.82 5.65
N CYS A 596 26.16 6.03 6.00
CA CYS A 596 27.55 6.27 5.63
C CYS A 596 27.79 6.21 4.11
N HIS A 597 27.10 5.31 3.39
CA HIS A 597 27.24 5.16 1.92
C HIS A 597 26.65 6.32 1.11
N ARG A 598 25.80 7.17 1.69
CA ARG A 598 25.18 8.31 0.99
C ARG A 598 25.92 9.63 1.15
N HIS A 599 26.81 9.75 2.13
CA HIS A 599 27.39 11.06 2.51
C HIS A 599 28.92 11.13 2.50
N CYS A 600 29.63 10.04 2.28
CA CYS A 600 31.08 10.03 2.24
C CYS A 600 31.62 9.86 0.82
N ASN A 601 31.70 10.96 0.07
CA ASN A 601 32.46 11.05 -1.19
C ASN A 601 33.77 11.81 -1.00
N THR A 602 34.22 12.03 0.23
CA THR A 602 35.54 12.63 0.51
C THR A 602 36.15 11.89 1.69
N GLY A 603 37.42 11.50 1.52
CA GLY A 603 38.17 10.56 2.37
C GLY A 603 38.52 11.02 3.78
N ASP A 604 37.67 11.71 4.52
CA ASP A 604 37.92 12.14 5.88
C ASP A 604 36.95 11.45 6.87
N LEU A 605 37.54 10.86 7.91
CA LEU A 605 36.85 10.21 9.03
C LEU A 605 36.13 11.27 9.89
N CYS A 606 34.80 11.33 9.80
CA CYS A 606 33.97 12.11 10.73
C CYS A 606 33.66 11.30 11.98
N ILE A 607 34.08 11.81 13.14
CA ILE A 607 33.67 11.36 14.47
C ILE A 607 32.45 12.22 14.87
N PRO A 608 31.29 11.65 15.21
CA PRO A 608 30.17 12.45 15.68
C PRO A 608 30.30 12.74 17.17
N ASN A 609 30.40 14.02 17.53
CA ASN A 609 30.14 14.50 18.89
C ASN A 609 28.64 14.37 19.18
N GLY A 610 28.33 13.84 20.38
CA GLY A 610 26.97 13.72 20.84
C GLY A 610 26.38 15.08 21.18
N GLU A 611 25.35 15.47 20.47
CA GLU A 611 24.35 16.43 20.94
C GLU A 611 22.97 16.13 20.30
N ASN A 612 21.96 16.30 21.13
CA ASN A 612 20.55 16.03 20.93
C ASN A 612 19.96 16.60 19.64
N TYR A 613 19.35 15.75 18.81
CA TYR A 613 18.33 16.20 17.86
C TYR A 613 17.06 15.35 17.99
N LEU A 614 16.02 15.97 18.47
CA LEU A 614 14.63 15.56 18.29
C LEU A 614 14.22 15.81 16.85
N PRO A 615 13.66 14.88 16.11
CA PRO A 615 13.02 15.17 14.84
C PRO A 615 11.58 15.64 15.05
N ALA A 616 11.32 16.86 14.68
CA ALA A 616 10.00 17.32 14.31
C ALA A 616 9.63 16.68 12.96
N TYR A 617 8.57 15.84 12.93
CA TYR A 617 7.48 15.81 11.94
C TYR A 617 6.52 14.67 12.30
#